data_26c2036a9da648df76eccb2c1c664c55
#
_entry.id   26c2036a9da648df76eccb2c1c664c55
#
_cell.length_a   1.000
_cell.length_b   1.000
_cell.length_c   1.000
_cell.angle_alpha   90.00
_cell.angle_beta   90.00
_cell.angle_gamma   90.00
#
_symmetry.space_group_name_H-M   'P 1'
#
loop_
_entity.id
_entity.type
_entity.pdbx_description
1 polymer ?
#
loop_
_entity_poly.entity_id
_entity_poly.type
_entity_poly.pdbx_seq_one_letter_code
_entity_poly.pdbx_strand_id
1 'polypeptide(L)'
;MPIADWFLHKVFFMNFGILGSGSWGTAIAKILTNNGQHVYWLNRSEKAIAQILSTKHNPHYLSTAFFDTNKLTLTTDAAKVIHHSDCIIVAIPSAYAASTLLTLPKNIFEGKKIVSAIKGILPNENLLLNDFLLQHFNVPLQHYFAVLGPCHAEEVAAEKLSYLTLSGIDEKATKQIATYFKTSYLNTVINQDIYGVQYAAILKNIYAVGAGLAHGLDYGDNFLSVLIANSADEMAGFLRKLGVQNIQVGSIEHTPLFSPTDTETPHTLPFTTNYAASVYLGDLLVTCYSLFSRNRTFGNMIGKGYSVKAAQIEMSMVAEGYNASKCMYIINQSIQADMPIATAIYNILWQGLSPQLGFKAIEQNLV
;
A
#
# COMPACT_ATOMS: atom_id res chain seq x y z
N MET A 1 -5.59 46.85 22.97
CA MET A 1 -6.47 45.66 22.87
C MET A 1 -6.11 44.95 21.59
N PRO A 2 -5.43 43.81 21.64
CA PRO A 2 -5.23 43.01 20.42
C PRO A 2 -6.45 42.14 20.21
N ILE A 3 -7.01 42.24 19.00
CA ILE A 3 -8.08 41.39 18.51
C ILE A 3 -7.46 39.99 18.32
N ALA A 4 -7.84 39.07 19.18
CA ALA A 4 -7.47 37.68 19.07
C ALA A 4 -8.10 37.08 17.81
N ASP A 5 -7.28 36.66 16.86
CA ASP A 5 -7.65 35.87 15.70
C ASP A 5 -8.24 34.53 16.15
N TRP A 6 -9.54 34.49 16.25
CA TRP A 6 -10.32 33.27 16.37
C TRP A 6 -10.48 32.67 14.97
N PHE A 7 -9.43 32.19 14.37
CA PHE A 7 -9.53 31.17 13.32
C PHE A 7 -9.94 29.86 13.98
N LEU A 8 -11.23 29.71 14.17
CA LEU A 8 -11.89 28.44 14.41
C LEU A 8 -11.47 27.48 13.28
N HIS A 9 -10.49 26.63 13.55
CA HIS A 9 -10.36 25.39 12.82
C HIS A 9 -11.67 24.64 13.04
N LYS A 10 -12.58 24.71 12.07
CA LYS A 10 -13.68 23.75 11.98
C LYS A 10 -13.04 22.38 11.93
N VAL A 11 -12.96 21.71 13.07
CA VAL A 11 -12.62 20.30 13.14
C VAL A 11 -13.76 19.58 12.43
N PHE A 12 -13.56 19.28 11.16
CA PHE A 12 -14.48 18.41 10.42
C PHE A 12 -14.26 17.02 11.01
N PHE A 13 -15.14 16.60 11.90
CA PHE A 13 -15.17 15.22 12.36
C PHE A 13 -15.52 14.35 11.16
N MET A 14 -14.63 13.42 10.83
CA MET A 14 -14.83 12.41 9.80
C MET A 14 -14.86 11.03 10.48
N ASN A 15 -15.95 10.30 10.29
CA ASN A 15 -16.04 8.93 10.78
C ASN A 15 -15.32 8.00 9.82
N PHE A 16 -14.40 7.20 10.35
CA PHE A 16 -13.61 6.25 9.57
C PHE A 16 -14.15 4.84 9.71
N GLY A 17 -14.32 4.15 8.58
CA GLY A 17 -14.61 2.73 8.53
C GLY A 17 -13.39 1.98 8.02
N ILE A 18 -13.02 0.88 8.68
CA ILE A 18 -11.95 0.01 8.21
C ILE A 18 -12.52 -1.35 7.85
N LEU A 19 -12.39 -1.74 6.59
CA LEU A 19 -12.70 -3.06 6.09
C LEU A 19 -11.42 -3.91 6.07
N GLY A 20 -11.27 -4.77 7.07
CA GLY A 20 -10.12 -5.66 7.23
C GLY A 20 -9.42 -5.51 8.58
N SER A 21 -9.18 -6.64 9.23
CA SER A 21 -8.55 -6.73 10.57
C SER A 21 -7.19 -7.44 10.55
N GLY A 22 -6.50 -7.45 9.39
CA GLY A 22 -5.12 -7.93 9.26
C GLY A 22 -4.09 -6.94 9.83
N SER A 23 -2.78 -7.24 9.68
CA SER A 23 -1.70 -6.37 10.21
C SER A 23 -1.86 -4.91 9.78
N TRP A 24 -2.09 -4.65 8.48
CA TRP A 24 -2.19 -3.28 7.99
C TRP A 24 -3.47 -2.56 8.45
N GLY A 25 -4.62 -3.24 8.48
CA GLY A 25 -5.86 -2.68 9.05
C GLY A 25 -5.71 -2.37 10.54
N THR A 26 -4.99 -3.21 11.29
CA THR A 26 -4.65 -2.98 12.70
C THR A 26 -3.76 -1.76 12.89
N ALA A 27 -2.72 -1.60 12.05
CA ALA A 27 -1.84 -0.42 12.09
C ALA A 27 -2.60 0.87 11.78
N ILE A 28 -3.49 0.86 10.76
CA ILE A 28 -4.32 2.01 10.41
C ILE A 28 -5.29 2.36 11.54
N ALA A 29 -5.94 1.37 12.16
CA ALA A 29 -6.80 1.60 13.32
C ALA A 29 -6.04 2.29 14.47
N LYS A 30 -4.79 1.85 14.74
CA LYS A 30 -3.92 2.50 15.72
C LYS A 30 -3.61 3.96 15.34
N ILE A 31 -3.21 4.22 14.10
CA ILE A 31 -2.92 5.58 13.62
C ILE A 31 -4.11 6.51 13.87
N LEU A 32 -5.30 6.10 13.41
CA LEU A 32 -6.49 6.93 13.49
C LEU A 32 -6.96 7.15 14.93
N THR A 33 -6.96 6.12 15.77
CA THR A 33 -7.35 6.25 17.19
C THR A 33 -6.34 7.06 17.99
N ASN A 34 -5.04 6.98 17.68
CA ASN A 34 -4.01 7.83 18.27
C ASN A 34 -4.22 9.32 17.92
N ASN A 35 -4.74 9.59 16.71
CA ASN A 35 -5.14 10.93 16.27
C ASN A 35 -6.53 11.35 16.76
N GLY A 36 -7.10 10.64 17.71
CA GLY A 36 -8.37 10.99 18.34
C GLY A 36 -9.61 10.66 17.50
N GLN A 37 -9.47 9.97 16.36
CA GLN A 37 -10.59 9.64 15.50
C GLN A 37 -11.36 8.44 16.04
N HIS A 38 -12.69 8.44 15.84
CA HIS A 38 -13.52 7.27 16.06
C HIS A 38 -13.50 6.37 14.83
N VAL A 39 -13.31 5.06 15.05
CA VAL A 39 -13.14 4.07 13.98
C VAL A 39 -14.19 2.97 14.10
N TYR A 40 -14.97 2.79 13.04
CA TYR A 40 -15.81 1.61 12.82
C TYR A 40 -14.97 0.54 12.15
N TRP A 41 -14.76 -0.61 12.81
CA TRP A 41 -13.78 -1.57 12.34
C TRP A 41 -14.37 -2.96 12.15
N LEU A 42 -14.32 -3.46 10.90
CA LEU A 42 -14.75 -4.80 10.54
C LEU A 42 -13.78 -5.85 11.06
N ASN A 43 -14.28 -6.75 11.86
CA ASN A 43 -13.55 -7.89 12.39
C ASN A 43 -14.14 -9.21 11.90
N ARG A 44 -13.33 -10.27 11.87
CA ARG A 44 -13.75 -11.57 11.30
C ARG A 44 -14.70 -12.37 12.21
N SER A 45 -14.68 -12.14 13.51
CA SER A 45 -15.47 -12.93 14.46
C SER A 45 -15.75 -12.16 15.74
N GLU A 46 -16.87 -12.46 16.37
CA GLU A 46 -17.25 -11.94 17.69
C GLU A 46 -16.22 -12.29 18.77
N LYS A 47 -15.55 -13.46 18.64
CA LYS A 47 -14.46 -13.84 19.56
C LYS A 47 -13.30 -12.86 19.50
N ALA A 48 -12.87 -12.46 18.29
CA ALA A 48 -11.81 -11.47 18.11
C ALA A 48 -12.23 -10.10 18.67
N ILE A 49 -13.48 -9.69 18.46
CA ILE A 49 -14.06 -8.46 19.01
C ILE A 49 -14.00 -8.48 20.53
N ALA A 50 -14.53 -9.52 21.17
CA ALA A 50 -14.52 -9.66 22.63
C ALA A 50 -13.08 -9.61 23.19
N GLN A 51 -12.14 -10.21 22.50
CA GLN A 51 -10.73 -10.20 22.90
C GLN A 51 -10.11 -8.80 22.77
N ILE A 52 -10.34 -8.07 21.65
CA ILE A 52 -9.86 -6.68 21.50
C ILE A 52 -10.44 -5.80 22.60
N LEU A 53 -11.72 -5.91 22.92
CA LEU A 53 -12.36 -5.11 23.96
C LEU A 53 -11.80 -5.39 25.35
N SER A 54 -11.45 -6.65 25.65
CA SER A 54 -10.92 -7.05 26.97
C SER A 54 -9.44 -6.78 27.13
N THR A 55 -8.63 -7.07 26.10
CA THR A 55 -7.16 -6.97 26.17
C THR A 55 -6.59 -5.66 25.61
N LYS A 56 -7.42 -4.91 24.87
CA LYS A 56 -7.04 -3.70 24.12
C LYS A 56 -5.97 -3.94 23.03
N HIS A 57 -5.84 -5.20 22.56
CA HIS A 57 -4.94 -5.63 21.52
C HIS A 57 -5.65 -6.51 20.49
N ASN A 58 -5.16 -6.48 19.24
CA ASN A 58 -5.61 -7.45 18.25
C ASN A 58 -5.02 -8.84 18.59
N PRO A 59 -5.86 -9.90 18.72
CA PRO A 59 -5.37 -11.22 19.15
C PRO A 59 -4.43 -11.91 18.16
N HIS A 60 -4.44 -11.49 16.89
CA HIS A 60 -3.75 -12.19 15.81
C HIS A 60 -2.64 -11.36 15.14
N TYR A 61 -2.69 -10.02 15.31
CA TYR A 61 -1.82 -9.11 14.56
C TYR A 61 -1.33 -7.98 15.46
N LEU A 62 -0.02 -7.67 15.36
CA LEU A 62 0.60 -6.51 16.00
C LEU A 62 0.30 -6.45 17.50
N SER A 63 0.78 -7.42 18.25
CA SER A 63 0.57 -7.51 19.70
C SER A 63 1.04 -6.30 20.49
N THR A 64 1.92 -5.47 19.91
CA THR A 64 2.40 -4.21 20.50
C THR A 64 1.42 -3.04 20.28
N ALA A 65 0.45 -3.17 19.34
CA ALA A 65 -0.53 -2.13 19.08
C ALA A 65 -1.59 -2.11 20.18
N PHE A 66 -1.59 -1.06 21.00
CA PHE A 66 -2.57 -0.84 22.05
C PHE A 66 -3.67 0.12 21.58
N PHE A 67 -4.93 -0.14 21.95
CA PHE A 67 -6.08 0.65 21.55
C PHE A 67 -6.81 1.29 22.73
N ASP A 68 -7.21 2.54 22.56
CA ASP A 68 -8.29 3.13 23.34
C ASP A 68 -9.63 2.62 22.77
N THR A 69 -10.21 1.63 23.43
CA THR A 69 -11.44 0.97 22.97
C THR A 69 -12.66 1.88 22.96
N ASN A 70 -12.63 3.04 23.65
CA ASN A 70 -13.69 4.05 23.58
C ASN A 70 -13.76 4.73 22.21
N LYS A 71 -12.70 4.65 21.42
CA LYS A 71 -12.61 5.19 20.04
C LYS A 71 -12.89 4.13 18.98
N LEU A 72 -13.33 2.92 19.39
CA LEU A 72 -13.59 1.81 18.48
C LEU A 72 -15.03 1.36 18.55
N THR A 73 -15.66 1.21 17.40
CA THR A 73 -16.88 0.41 17.23
C THR A 73 -16.54 -0.81 16.39
N LEU A 74 -16.52 -1.99 17.02
CA LEU A 74 -16.14 -3.24 16.39
C LEU A 74 -17.40 -4.02 15.97
N THR A 75 -17.39 -4.59 14.78
CA THR A 75 -18.51 -5.39 14.25
C THR A 75 -18.03 -6.42 13.25
N THR A 76 -18.80 -7.46 13.04
CA THR A 76 -18.63 -8.45 11.97
C THR A 76 -19.44 -8.13 10.72
N ASP A 77 -20.19 -7.03 10.72
CA ASP A 77 -21.06 -6.58 9.64
C ASP A 77 -20.42 -5.43 8.86
N ALA A 78 -20.01 -5.70 7.62
CA ALA A 78 -19.37 -4.71 6.74
C ALA A 78 -20.32 -3.57 6.36
N ALA A 79 -21.61 -3.84 6.20
CA ALA A 79 -22.60 -2.82 5.84
C ALA A 79 -22.75 -1.79 6.97
N LYS A 80 -22.74 -2.25 8.24
CA LYS A 80 -22.74 -1.33 9.40
C LYS A 80 -21.52 -0.44 9.43
N VAL A 81 -20.32 -0.99 9.16
CA VAL A 81 -19.10 -0.18 9.09
C VAL A 81 -19.25 0.93 8.05
N ILE A 82 -19.68 0.59 6.84
CA ILE A 82 -19.81 1.55 5.74
C ILE A 82 -20.90 2.60 6.04
N HIS A 83 -22.01 2.18 6.59
CA HIS A 83 -23.15 3.06 6.84
C HIS A 83 -22.82 4.20 7.80
N HIS A 84 -22.05 3.89 8.86
CA HIS A 84 -21.69 4.84 9.91
C HIS A 84 -20.41 5.66 9.61
N SER A 85 -19.81 5.48 8.45
CA SER A 85 -18.52 6.12 8.11
C SER A 85 -18.65 7.06 6.91
N ASP A 86 -17.87 8.13 6.93
CA ASP A 86 -17.73 9.07 5.82
C ASP A 86 -16.61 8.67 4.88
N CYS A 87 -15.57 8.04 5.44
CA CYS A 87 -14.38 7.59 4.76
C CYS A 87 -14.13 6.10 5.06
N ILE A 88 -14.09 5.29 4.02
CA ILE A 88 -13.93 3.84 4.12
C ILE A 88 -12.52 3.45 3.71
N ILE A 89 -11.80 2.80 4.60
CA ILE A 89 -10.45 2.28 4.32
C ILE A 89 -10.56 0.80 3.99
N VAL A 90 -10.16 0.43 2.79
CA VAL A 90 -10.16 -0.97 2.34
C VAL A 90 -8.77 -1.56 2.57
N ALA A 91 -8.65 -2.37 3.62
CA ALA A 91 -7.42 -3.04 4.06
C ALA A 91 -7.54 -4.57 4.04
N ILE A 92 -8.36 -5.08 3.13
CA ILE A 92 -8.53 -6.52 2.86
C ILE A 92 -7.42 -6.96 1.90
N PRO A 93 -6.81 -8.15 2.06
CA PRO A 93 -5.88 -8.67 1.05
C PRO A 93 -6.53 -8.75 -0.34
N SER A 94 -5.79 -8.44 -1.39
CA SER A 94 -6.32 -8.33 -2.77
C SER A 94 -7.10 -9.57 -3.21
N ALA A 95 -6.62 -10.76 -2.84
CA ALA A 95 -7.25 -12.04 -3.17
C ALA A 95 -8.68 -12.23 -2.62
N TYR A 96 -9.07 -11.48 -1.59
CA TYR A 96 -10.38 -11.59 -0.94
C TYR A 96 -11.24 -10.34 -1.08
N ALA A 97 -10.70 -9.25 -1.62
CA ALA A 97 -11.40 -7.97 -1.67
C ALA A 97 -12.65 -8.04 -2.54
N ALA A 98 -12.55 -8.56 -3.77
CA ALA A 98 -13.70 -8.66 -4.68
C ALA A 98 -14.83 -9.51 -4.09
N SER A 99 -14.53 -10.73 -3.60
CA SER A 99 -15.54 -11.61 -3.01
C SER A 99 -16.22 -11.01 -1.78
N THR A 100 -15.48 -10.24 -0.98
CA THR A 100 -16.06 -9.55 0.20
C THR A 100 -16.96 -8.39 -0.23
N LEU A 101 -16.52 -7.56 -1.18
CA LEU A 101 -17.26 -6.37 -1.60
C LEU A 101 -18.52 -6.73 -2.39
N LEU A 102 -18.48 -7.76 -3.23
CA LEU A 102 -19.64 -8.19 -4.03
C LEU A 102 -20.82 -8.73 -3.21
N THR A 103 -20.63 -9.00 -1.92
CA THR A 103 -21.75 -9.33 -1.02
C THR A 103 -22.59 -8.10 -0.60
N LEU A 104 -22.09 -6.90 -0.89
CA LEU A 104 -22.69 -5.64 -0.46
C LEU A 104 -23.67 -5.07 -1.52
N PRO A 105 -24.66 -4.26 -1.11
CA PRO A 105 -25.54 -3.57 -2.06
C PRO A 105 -24.76 -2.63 -2.99
N LYS A 106 -25.18 -2.53 -4.27
CA LYS A 106 -24.49 -1.73 -5.28
C LYS A 106 -24.31 -0.24 -4.94
N ASN A 107 -25.22 0.32 -4.17
CA ASN A 107 -25.22 1.73 -3.78
C ASN A 107 -24.59 2.00 -2.41
N ILE A 108 -23.98 1.00 -1.78
CA ILE A 108 -23.47 1.08 -0.40
C ILE A 108 -22.42 2.20 -0.21
N PHE A 109 -21.67 2.52 -1.26
CA PHE A 109 -20.59 3.51 -1.24
C PHE A 109 -21.04 4.90 -1.72
N GLU A 110 -22.32 5.10 -1.98
CA GLU A 110 -22.83 6.40 -2.45
C GLU A 110 -22.48 7.52 -1.46
N GLY A 111 -21.85 8.60 -1.95
CA GLY A 111 -21.39 9.73 -1.14
C GLY A 111 -20.20 9.47 -0.24
N LYS A 112 -19.61 8.25 -0.25
CA LYS A 112 -18.47 7.90 0.60
C LYS A 112 -17.14 8.22 -0.09
N LYS A 113 -16.12 8.55 0.72
CA LYS A 113 -14.72 8.57 0.28
C LYS A 113 -14.11 7.18 0.53
N ILE A 114 -13.40 6.65 -0.45
CA ILE A 114 -12.78 5.33 -0.36
C ILE A 114 -11.27 5.48 -0.37
N VAL A 115 -10.61 4.98 0.66
CA VAL A 115 -9.15 4.94 0.75
C VAL A 115 -8.69 3.50 0.58
N SER A 116 -8.02 3.19 -0.52
CA SER A 116 -7.41 1.88 -0.71
C SER A 116 -6.10 1.78 0.06
N ALA A 117 -5.99 0.77 0.88
CA ALA A 117 -4.75 0.36 1.52
C ALA A 117 -4.26 -1.01 0.97
N ILE A 118 -4.84 -1.44 -0.17
CA ILE A 118 -4.48 -2.68 -0.85
C ILE A 118 -3.17 -2.46 -1.61
N LYS A 119 -2.22 -3.37 -1.39
CA LYS A 119 -0.91 -3.40 -2.07
C LYS A 119 -0.87 -4.53 -3.11
N GLY A 120 -1.92 -4.68 -3.90
CA GLY A 120 -2.09 -5.77 -4.86
C GLY A 120 -3.17 -5.45 -5.89
N ILE A 121 -3.32 -6.38 -6.84
CA ILE A 121 -4.36 -6.36 -7.86
C ILE A 121 -5.41 -7.43 -7.53
N LEU A 122 -6.66 -7.23 -7.91
CA LEU A 122 -7.73 -8.21 -7.72
C LEU A 122 -7.53 -9.37 -8.71
N PRO A 123 -7.17 -10.59 -8.21
CA PRO A 123 -6.55 -11.59 -9.12
C PRO A 123 -7.51 -12.20 -10.14
N ASN A 124 -8.80 -12.30 -9.82
CA ASN A 124 -9.79 -12.89 -10.74
C ASN A 124 -10.24 -11.91 -11.81
N GLU A 125 -10.27 -10.63 -11.46
CA GLU A 125 -10.72 -9.54 -12.31
C GLU A 125 -9.57 -8.93 -13.13
N ASN A 126 -8.31 -9.09 -12.68
CA ASN A 126 -7.13 -8.38 -13.17
C ASN A 126 -7.31 -6.84 -13.15
N LEU A 127 -8.05 -6.33 -12.17
CA LEU A 127 -8.37 -4.91 -12.00
C LEU A 127 -7.71 -4.33 -10.75
N LEU A 128 -7.38 -3.05 -10.81
CA LEU A 128 -7.14 -2.25 -9.62
C LEU A 128 -8.45 -2.03 -8.87
N LEU A 129 -8.38 -1.75 -7.56
CA LEU A 129 -9.59 -1.57 -6.75
C LEU A 129 -10.44 -0.38 -7.22
N ASN A 130 -9.83 0.72 -7.70
CA ASN A 130 -10.58 1.87 -8.23
C ASN A 130 -11.44 1.49 -9.45
N ASP A 131 -10.90 0.71 -10.38
CA ASP A 131 -11.61 0.29 -11.59
C ASP A 131 -12.72 -0.70 -11.24
N PHE A 132 -12.45 -1.62 -10.31
CA PHE A 132 -13.44 -2.55 -9.77
C PHE A 132 -14.61 -1.80 -9.09
N LEU A 133 -14.31 -0.80 -8.25
CA LEU A 133 -15.33 -0.03 -7.56
C LEU A 133 -16.14 0.86 -8.51
N LEU A 134 -15.52 1.40 -9.55
CA LEU A 134 -16.23 2.11 -10.61
C LEU A 134 -17.20 1.17 -11.34
N GLN A 135 -16.74 -0.01 -11.73
CA GLN A 135 -17.52 -0.97 -12.50
C GLN A 135 -18.71 -1.55 -11.72
N HIS A 136 -18.53 -1.88 -10.45
CA HIS A 136 -19.52 -2.61 -9.66
C HIS A 136 -20.37 -1.74 -8.74
N PHE A 137 -19.86 -0.59 -8.32
CA PHE A 137 -20.47 0.28 -7.32
C PHE A 137 -20.61 1.74 -7.75
N ASN A 138 -20.23 2.08 -8.98
CA ASN A 138 -20.27 3.44 -9.53
C ASN A 138 -19.48 4.47 -8.69
N VAL A 139 -18.40 4.06 -8.01
CA VAL A 139 -17.54 4.96 -7.25
C VAL A 139 -16.64 5.73 -8.22
N PRO A 140 -16.81 7.05 -8.36
CA PRO A 140 -15.98 7.83 -9.27
C PRO A 140 -14.58 8.03 -8.71
N LEU A 141 -13.59 8.22 -9.59
CA LEU A 141 -12.18 8.37 -9.21
C LEU A 141 -11.94 9.56 -8.27
N GLN A 142 -12.77 10.61 -8.32
CA GLN A 142 -12.75 11.75 -7.40
C GLN A 142 -13.00 11.38 -5.94
N HIS A 143 -13.70 10.27 -5.70
CA HIS A 143 -13.99 9.77 -4.35
C HIS A 143 -13.04 8.63 -3.93
N TYR A 144 -12.07 8.31 -4.76
CA TYR A 144 -11.09 7.26 -4.50
C TYR A 144 -9.71 7.84 -4.18
N PHE A 145 -9.08 7.26 -3.18
CA PHE A 145 -7.74 7.61 -2.70
C PHE A 145 -6.94 6.33 -2.47
N ALA A 146 -5.63 6.39 -2.64
CA ALA A 146 -4.74 5.29 -2.28
C ALA A 146 -3.78 5.73 -1.16
N VAL A 147 -3.59 4.87 -0.14
CA VAL A 147 -2.61 5.06 0.93
C VAL A 147 -1.54 4.00 0.83
N LEU A 148 -0.34 4.41 0.41
CA LEU A 148 0.77 3.53 0.07
C LEU A 148 2.10 4.12 0.59
N GLY A 149 3.20 3.38 0.45
CA GLY A 149 4.53 3.85 0.82
C GLY A 149 5.31 2.86 1.69
N PRO A 150 6.55 3.21 2.05
CA PRO A 150 7.49 2.37 2.80
C PRO A 150 7.09 2.26 4.28
N CYS A 151 6.02 1.50 4.55
CA CYS A 151 5.46 1.31 5.88
C CYS A 151 5.16 -0.15 6.13
N HIS A 152 5.96 -0.82 6.93
CA HIS A 152 5.61 -2.11 7.50
C HIS A 152 4.70 -1.91 8.72
N ALA A 153 3.65 -2.70 8.81
CA ALA A 153 2.67 -2.59 9.89
C ALA A 153 3.31 -2.78 11.27
N GLU A 154 4.31 -3.64 11.36
CA GLU A 154 5.08 -3.94 12.57
C GLU A 154 5.86 -2.72 13.06
N GLU A 155 6.49 -1.98 12.15
CA GLU A 155 7.24 -0.77 12.48
C GLU A 155 6.30 0.39 12.85
N VAL A 156 5.18 0.53 12.16
CA VAL A 156 4.14 1.52 12.50
C VAL A 156 3.55 1.22 13.88
N ALA A 157 3.27 -0.05 14.20
CA ALA A 157 2.78 -0.46 15.50
C ALA A 157 3.78 -0.17 16.63
N ALA A 158 5.08 -0.28 16.33
CA ALA A 158 6.19 0.06 17.23
C ALA A 158 6.55 1.56 17.22
N GLU A 159 5.76 2.40 16.55
CA GLU A 159 5.93 3.85 16.46
C GLU A 159 7.29 4.29 15.88
N LYS A 160 7.83 3.48 14.93
CA LYS A 160 9.02 3.87 14.18
C LYS A 160 8.67 4.91 13.13
N LEU A 161 9.57 5.88 12.93
CA LEU A 161 9.36 6.95 11.95
C LEU A 161 9.08 6.36 10.56
N SER A 162 7.93 6.67 10.04
CA SER A 162 7.42 6.12 8.79
C SER A 162 6.84 7.22 7.88
N TYR A 163 6.72 6.93 6.60
CA TYR A 163 6.21 7.86 5.59
C TYR A 163 5.11 7.19 4.76
N LEU A 164 3.93 7.81 4.73
CA LEU A 164 2.82 7.39 3.90
C LEU A 164 2.55 8.43 2.81
N THR A 165 2.28 7.95 1.60
CA THR A 165 1.77 8.77 0.51
C THR A 165 0.28 8.52 0.35
N LEU A 166 -0.50 9.58 0.35
CA LEU A 166 -1.90 9.57 -0.05
C LEU A 166 -2.01 10.13 -1.47
N SER A 167 -2.60 9.35 -2.35
CA SER A 167 -2.78 9.70 -3.76
C SER A 167 -4.25 9.85 -4.07
N GLY A 168 -4.64 10.98 -4.66
CA GLY A 168 -6.02 11.24 -5.05
C GLY A 168 -6.11 12.46 -5.97
N ILE A 169 -7.01 12.43 -6.97
CA ILE A 169 -7.16 13.52 -7.93
C ILE A 169 -7.86 14.75 -7.32
N ASP A 170 -8.68 14.58 -6.28
CA ASP A 170 -9.16 15.69 -5.46
C ASP A 170 -8.09 16.06 -4.42
N GLU A 171 -7.26 17.03 -4.77
CA GLU A 171 -6.14 17.48 -3.93
C GLU A 171 -6.61 17.96 -2.55
N LYS A 172 -7.72 18.69 -2.49
CA LYS A 172 -8.26 19.23 -1.23
C LYS A 172 -8.70 18.10 -0.29
N ALA A 173 -9.43 17.13 -0.82
CA ALA A 173 -9.84 15.96 -0.04
C ALA A 173 -8.64 15.09 0.34
N THR A 174 -7.65 14.94 -0.56
CA THR A 174 -6.41 14.19 -0.29
C THR A 174 -5.63 14.84 0.86
N LYS A 175 -5.43 16.16 0.85
CA LYS A 175 -4.80 16.91 1.96
C LYS A 175 -5.57 16.72 3.26
N GLN A 176 -6.89 16.85 3.23
CA GLN A 176 -7.73 16.64 4.41
C GLN A 176 -7.56 15.23 5.00
N ILE A 177 -7.66 14.19 4.16
CA ILE A 177 -7.50 12.80 4.62
C ILE A 177 -6.09 12.58 5.18
N ALA A 178 -5.06 13.12 4.53
CA ALA A 178 -3.66 13.00 4.97
C ALA A 178 -3.43 13.52 6.39
N THR A 179 -4.13 14.58 6.81
CA THR A 179 -4.00 15.13 8.17
C THR A 179 -4.42 14.14 9.25
N TYR A 180 -5.38 13.26 8.97
CA TYR A 180 -5.85 12.25 9.91
C TYR A 180 -4.87 11.07 10.09
N PHE A 181 -3.94 10.89 9.13
CA PHE A 181 -2.90 9.86 9.22
C PHE A 181 -1.60 10.38 9.85
N LYS A 182 -1.40 11.70 9.92
CA LYS A 182 -0.17 12.29 10.45
C LYS A 182 -0.10 12.14 11.97
N THR A 183 0.99 11.55 12.48
CA THR A 183 1.29 11.40 13.92
C THR A 183 2.70 11.90 14.22
N SER A 184 3.17 11.79 15.46
CA SER A 184 4.56 12.07 15.82
C SER A 184 5.57 11.11 15.18
N TYR A 185 5.12 9.91 14.79
CA TYR A 185 5.94 8.86 14.19
C TYR A 185 5.58 8.56 12.72
N LEU A 186 4.58 9.26 12.15
CA LEU A 186 4.14 9.04 10.78
C LEU A 186 3.98 10.37 10.04
N ASN A 187 4.78 10.57 9.03
CA ASN A 187 4.65 11.68 8.10
C ASN A 187 3.79 11.30 6.89
N THR A 188 3.06 12.26 6.36
CA THR A 188 2.23 12.07 5.17
C THR A 188 2.69 12.97 4.04
N VAL A 189 2.75 12.39 2.85
CA VAL A 189 2.99 13.08 1.57
C VAL A 189 1.75 12.89 0.70
N ILE A 190 1.44 13.83 -0.18
CA ILE A 190 0.34 13.71 -1.12
C ILE A 190 0.84 13.75 -2.55
N ASN A 191 0.14 13.07 -3.46
CA ASN A 191 0.28 13.21 -4.90
C ASN A 191 -1.06 12.94 -5.62
N GLN A 192 -1.10 13.12 -6.94
CA GLN A 192 -2.30 12.89 -7.75
C GLN A 192 -2.21 11.61 -8.59
N ASP A 193 -1.12 10.86 -8.50
CA ASP A 193 -0.88 9.65 -9.28
C ASP A 193 -1.51 8.41 -8.64
N ILE A 194 -2.82 8.22 -8.83
CA ILE A 194 -3.54 7.05 -8.31
C ILE A 194 -3.07 5.76 -8.97
N TYR A 195 -2.89 5.74 -10.28
CA TYR A 195 -2.54 4.52 -11.02
C TYR A 195 -1.09 4.12 -10.81
N GLY A 196 -0.15 5.05 -10.96
CA GLY A 196 1.28 4.73 -10.83
C GLY A 196 1.67 4.25 -9.44
N VAL A 197 1.15 4.85 -8.37
CA VAL A 197 1.45 4.38 -7.00
C VAL A 197 0.91 2.98 -6.73
N GLN A 198 -0.25 2.62 -7.29
CA GLN A 198 -0.82 1.29 -7.13
C GLN A 198 -0.02 0.26 -7.93
N TYR A 199 0.31 0.53 -9.20
CA TYR A 199 1.15 -0.36 -10.00
C TYR A 199 2.55 -0.50 -9.41
N ALA A 200 3.16 0.56 -8.90
CA ALA A 200 4.44 0.49 -8.20
C ALA A 200 4.35 -0.42 -6.96
N ALA A 201 3.27 -0.30 -6.16
CA ALA A 201 3.04 -1.16 -5.00
C ALA A 201 2.76 -2.64 -5.36
N ILE A 202 2.28 -2.91 -6.56
CA ILE A 202 2.12 -4.28 -7.10
C ILE A 202 3.48 -4.82 -7.55
N LEU A 203 4.20 -4.07 -8.38
CA LEU A 203 5.48 -4.46 -8.96
C LEU A 203 6.55 -4.70 -7.89
N LYS A 204 6.66 -3.82 -6.89
CA LYS A 204 7.60 -4.04 -5.78
C LYS A 204 7.42 -5.38 -5.07
N ASN A 205 6.18 -5.87 -4.98
CA ASN A 205 5.90 -7.16 -4.35
C ASN A 205 6.44 -8.33 -5.19
N ILE A 206 6.40 -8.20 -6.53
CA ILE A 206 7.01 -9.16 -7.45
C ILE A 206 8.53 -9.15 -7.28
N TYR A 207 9.14 -7.96 -7.32
CA TYR A 207 10.59 -7.82 -7.18
C TYR A 207 11.09 -8.26 -5.80
N ALA A 208 10.28 -8.09 -4.76
CA ALA A 208 10.62 -8.63 -3.44
C ALA A 208 10.60 -10.16 -3.39
N VAL A 209 9.74 -10.83 -4.16
CA VAL A 209 9.85 -12.28 -4.37
C VAL A 209 11.16 -12.62 -5.08
N GLY A 210 11.54 -11.84 -6.11
CA GLY A 210 12.81 -11.98 -6.80
C GLY A 210 14.02 -11.81 -5.86
N ALA A 211 14.00 -10.78 -5.02
CA ALA A 211 15.03 -10.55 -3.99
C ALA A 211 15.13 -11.73 -3.00
N GLY A 212 13.99 -12.29 -2.63
CA GLY A 212 13.93 -13.50 -1.80
C GLY A 212 14.51 -14.74 -2.51
N LEU A 213 14.13 -14.95 -3.78
CA LEU A 213 14.67 -16.02 -4.62
C LEU A 213 16.21 -15.91 -4.73
N ALA A 214 16.74 -14.71 -5.01
CA ALA A 214 18.17 -14.45 -5.06
C ALA A 214 18.87 -14.87 -3.76
N HIS A 215 18.32 -14.44 -2.63
CA HIS A 215 18.84 -14.78 -1.31
C HIS A 215 18.80 -16.31 -1.05
N GLY A 216 17.71 -16.97 -1.45
CA GLY A 216 17.57 -18.43 -1.30
C GLY A 216 18.52 -19.24 -2.21
N LEU A 217 18.96 -18.66 -3.32
CA LEU A 217 19.93 -19.21 -4.26
C LEU A 217 21.39 -18.84 -3.92
N ASP A 218 21.62 -18.23 -2.75
CA ASP A 218 22.93 -17.78 -2.24
C ASP A 218 23.61 -16.69 -3.08
N TYR A 219 22.83 -15.86 -3.80
CA TYR A 219 23.35 -14.63 -4.38
C TYR A 219 23.63 -13.61 -3.26
N GLY A 220 24.80 -12.98 -3.34
CA GLY A 220 25.24 -12.00 -2.35
C GLY A 220 24.62 -10.61 -2.52
N ASP A 221 24.96 -9.70 -1.59
CA ASP A 221 24.38 -8.34 -1.54
C ASP A 221 24.76 -7.47 -2.76
N ASN A 222 25.93 -7.73 -3.39
CA ASN A 222 26.32 -7.04 -4.64
C ASN A 222 25.30 -7.31 -5.75
N PHE A 223 24.96 -8.59 -5.98
CA PHE A 223 23.95 -8.98 -6.95
C PHE A 223 22.57 -8.43 -6.59
N LEU A 224 22.19 -8.54 -5.31
CA LEU A 224 20.91 -8.04 -4.82
C LEU A 224 20.74 -6.54 -5.10
N SER A 225 21.79 -5.76 -4.90
CA SER A 225 21.78 -4.33 -5.17
C SER A 225 21.54 -4.02 -6.65
N VAL A 226 22.20 -4.76 -7.57
CA VAL A 226 22.01 -4.63 -9.02
C VAL A 226 20.61 -5.08 -9.41
N LEU A 227 20.14 -6.20 -8.88
CA LEU A 227 18.78 -6.69 -9.12
C LEU A 227 17.72 -5.64 -8.75
N ILE A 228 17.85 -4.99 -7.59
CA ILE A 228 16.89 -3.98 -7.13
C ILE A 228 16.98 -2.71 -7.98
N ALA A 229 18.19 -2.29 -8.38
CA ALA A 229 18.36 -1.13 -9.27
C ALA A 229 17.68 -1.35 -10.62
N ASN A 230 17.90 -2.51 -11.24
CA ASN A 230 17.23 -2.89 -12.49
C ASN A 230 15.71 -3.08 -12.31
N SER A 231 15.26 -3.60 -11.17
CA SER A 231 13.84 -3.66 -10.84
C SER A 231 13.19 -2.29 -10.74
N ALA A 232 13.91 -1.29 -10.23
CA ALA A 232 13.42 0.09 -10.19
C ALA A 232 13.32 0.69 -11.59
N ASP A 233 14.26 0.41 -12.47
CA ASP A 233 14.21 0.89 -13.87
C ASP A 233 13.10 0.20 -14.66
N GLU A 234 12.95 -1.12 -14.50
CA GLU A 234 11.84 -1.91 -15.10
C GLU A 234 10.48 -1.36 -14.64
N MET A 235 10.32 -1.08 -13.34
CA MET A 235 9.11 -0.44 -12.81
C MET A 235 8.86 0.93 -13.44
N ALA A 236 9.88 1.77 -13.53
CA ALA A 236 9.76 3.09 -14.14
C ALA A 236 9.44 2.99 -15.64
N GLY A 237 10.02 2.03 -16.35
CA GLY A 237 9.74 1.72 -17.74
C GLY A 237 8.27 1.34 -17.95
N PHE A 238 7.73 0.45 -17.13
CA PHE A 238 6.31 0.09 -17.14
C PHE A 238 5.40 1.31 -16.91
N LEU A 239 5.69 2.11 -15.87
CA LEU A 239 4.88 3.28 -15.53
C LEU A 239 4.88 4.33 -16.66
N ARG A 240 6.02 4.55 -17.32
CA ARG A 240 6.10 5.43 -18.51
C ARG A 240 5.23 4.91 -19.66
N LYS A 241 5.25 3.61 -19.92
CA LYS A 241 4.42 2.97 -20.97
C LYS A 241 2.93 3.04 -20.66
N LEU A 242 2.56 2.97 -19.39
CA LEU A 242 1.17 3.13 -18.94
C LEU A 242 0.63 4.56 -19.16
N GLY A 243 1.48 5.52 -19.53
CA GLY A 243 1.10 6.92 -19.73
C GLY A 243 1.17 7.77 -18.47
N VAL A 244 1.76 7.26 -17.38
CA VAL A 244 2.05 8.02 -16.17
C VAL A 244 3.23 8.95 -16.42
N GLN A 245 3.00 10.00 -17.23
CA GLN A 245 4.07 10.91 -17.66
C GLN A 245 4.32 12.06 -16.67
N ASN A 246 3.36 12.37 -15.81
CA ASN A 246 3.42 13.50 -14.88
C ASN A 246 3.20 13.02 -13.44
N ILE A 247 4.17 12.29 -12.89
CA ILE A 247 4.18 11.98 -11.48
C ILE A 247 4.58 13.27 -10.74
N GLN A 248 3.60 14.06 -10.38
CA GLN A 248 3.80 15.17 -9.46
C GLN A 248 4.00 14.57 -8.07
N VAL A 249 5.24 14.41 -7.67
CA VAL A 249 5.57 14.06 -6.30
C VAL A 249 5.45 15.32 -5.47
N GLY A 250 4.51 15.28 -4.58
CA GLY A 250 4.11 16.21 -3.56
C GLY A 250 4.78 17.58 -3.50
N SER A 251 3.97 18.64 -3.41
CA SER A 251 4.44 19.88 -2.84
C SER A 251 4.84 19.61 -1.39
N ILE A 252 6.11 19.38 -1.13
CA ILE A 252 6.65 19.52 0.20
C ILE A 252 6.57 21.02 0.47
N GLU A 253 5.61 21.46 1.27
CA GLU A 253 5.75 22.74 1.96
C GLU A 253 6.93 22.56 2.93
N HIS A 254 8.14 22.74 2.43
CA HIS A 254 9.27 23.02 3.27
C HIS A 254 9.04 24.40 3.86
N THR A 255 8.58 24.45 5.08
CA THR A 255 8.88 25.61 5.90
C THR A 255 10.40 25.56 6.11
N PRO A 256 11.18 26.50 5.55
CA PRO A 256 12.62 26.49 5.75
C PRO A 256 12.88 26.57 7.26
N LEU A 257 13.71 25.65 7.78
CA LEU A 257 14.19 25.72 9.20
C LEU A 257 15.06 26.96 9.43
N PHE A 258 15.48 27.63 8.35
CA PHE A 258 16.21 28.89 8.36
C PHE A 258 15.53 29.82 7.36
N SER A 259 14.97 30.90 7.85
CA SER A 259 14.54 32.03 7.02
C SER A 259 15.83 32.75 6.55
N PRO A 260 16.20 32.73 5.27
CA PRO A 260 17.13 33.72 4.77
C PRO A 260 16.36 35.03 4.73
N THR A 261 16.87 36.03 5.38
CA THR A 261 16.46 37.41 5.18
C THR A 261 16.62 37.76 3.72
N ASP A 262 15.53 38.30 3.14
CA ASP A 262 15.45 39.12 1.95
C ASP A 262 15.18 38.50 0.58
N THR A 263 14.02 38.88 0.09
CA THR A 263 13.70 39.32 -1.30
C THR A 263 14.07 38.35 -2.44
N GLU A 264 13.56 37.13 -2.44
CA GLU A 264 13.35 36.45 -3.71
C GLU A 264 11.97 35.80 -3.78
N THR A 265 11.29 36.04 -4.91
CA THR A 265 10.04 35.45 -5.31
C THR A 265 10.07 33.94 -5.09
N PRO A 266 8.98 33.30 -4.62
CA PRO A 266 8.97 31.86 -4.45
C PRO A 266 9.18 31.23 -5.81
N HIS A 267 10.37 30.65 -6.02
CA HIS A 267 10.62 29.78 -7.15
C HIS A 267 9.77 28.54 -6.97
N THR A 268 8.63 28.51 -7.63
CA THR A 268 7.90 27.27 -7.87
C THR A 268 8.80 26.44 -8.77
N LEU A 269 9.52 25.48 -8.15
CA LEU A 269 10.27 24.48 -8.90
C LEU A 269 9.28 23.76 -9.83
N PRO A 270 9.58 23.63 -11.12
CA PRO A 270 8.71 22.90 -12.03
C PRO A 270 8.56 21.47 -11.52
N PHE A 271 7.32 21.00 -11.49
CA PHE A 271 7.02 19.63 -11.10
C PHE A 271 7.76 18.66 -12.02
N THR A 272 8.73 17.93 -11.49
CA THR A 272 9.47 16.91 -12.22
C THR A 272 8.98 15.53 -11.82
N THR A 273 8.87 14.63 -12.78
CA THR A 273 8.59 13.21 -12.52
C THR A 273 9.72 12.64 -11.68
N ASN A 274 9.41 12.18 -10.46
CA ASN A 274 10.41 11.67 -9.53
C ASN A 274 10.06 10.27 -9.05
N TYR A 275 10.52 9.26 -9.79
CA TYR A 275 10.38 7.85 -9.40
C TYR A 275 11.23 7.46 -8.18
N ALA A 276 12.16 8.30 -7.75
CA ALA A 276 12.94 8.12 -6.52
C ALA A 276 12.14 8.47 -5.24
N ALA A 277 10.91 8.99 -5.38
CA ALA A 277 10.07 9.28 -4.22
C ALA A 277 9.75 8.03 -3.39
N SER A 278 9.45 8.26 -2.12
CA SER A 278 9.28 7.20 -1.13
C SER A 278 8.24 6.15 -1.50
N VAL A 279 7.16 6.53 -2.18
CA VAL A 279 6.07 5.60 -2.58
C VAL A 279 6.47 4.67 -3.74
N TYR A 280 7.48 5.02 -4.52
CA TYR A 280 8.02 4.20 -5.61
C TYR A 280 9.29 3.47 -5.15
N LEU A 281 10.46 4.10 -5.32
CA LEU A 281 11.75 3.49 -4.99
C LEU A 281 11.89 3.18 -3.49
N GLY A 282 11.45 4.05 -2.60
CA GLY A 282 11.54 3.82 -1.15
C GLY A 282 10.76 2.58 -0.71
N ASP A 283 9.53 2.41 -1.23
CA ASP A 283 8.70 1.24 -0.91
C ASP A 283 9.23 -0.05 -1.57
N LEU A 284 9.85 0.04 -2.76
CA LEU A 284 10.57 -1.07 -3.37
C LEU A 284 11.75 -1.51 -2.50
N LEU A 285 12.62 -0.57 -2.11
CA LEU A 285 13.80 -0.85 -1.30
C LEU A 285 13.42 -1.54 0.03
N VAL A 286 12.53 -0.94 0.81
CA VAL A 286 12.14 -1.53 2.10
C VAL A 286 11.51 -2.90 1.93
N THR A 287 10.74 -3.14 0.86
CA THR A 287 10.08 -4.43 0.63
C THR A 287 11.09 -5.52 0.22
N CYS A 288 12.16 -5.16 -0.49
CA CYS A 288 13.20 -6.10 -0.91
C CYS A 288 14.19 -6.43 0.22
N TYR A 289 14.53 -5.48 1.08
CA TYR A 289 15.53 -5.67 2.13
C TYR A 289 14.95 -6.13 3.47
N SER A 290 13.72 -5.71 3.81
CA SER A 290 13.15 -5.97 5.14
C SER A 290 12.89 -7.45 5.40
N LEU A 291 13.23 -7.88 6.62
CA LEU A 291 12.89 -9.22 7.12
C LEU A 291 11.38 -9.36 7.41
N PHE A 292 10.65 -8.27 7.53
CA PHE A 292 9.19 -8.29 7.64
C PHE A 292 8.48 -8.52 6.30
N SER A 293 9.23 -8.51 5.18
CA SER A 293 8.65 -8.71 3.84
C SER A 293 8.24 -10.15 3.61
N ARG A 294 6.94 -10.39 3.61
CA ARG A 294 6.35 -11.70 3.29
C ARG A 294 6.71 -12.19 1.89
N ASN A 295 6.79 -11.27 0.93
CA ASN A 295 7.17 -11.58 -0.44
C ASN A 295 8.62 -12.07 -0.51
N ARG A 296 9.54 -11.38 0.20
CA ARG A 296 10.94 -11.80 0.30
C ARG A 296 11.06 -13.17 0.97
N THR A 297 10.34 -13.41 2.07
CA THR A 297 10.33 -14.72 2.75
C THR A 297 9.82 -15.83 1.82
N PHE A 298 8.73 -15.56 1.08
CA PHE A 298 8.17 -16.50 0.11
C PHE A 298 9.19 -16.89 -0.98
N GLY A 299 9.82 -15.87 -1.57
CA GLY A 299 10.87 -16.10 -2.58
C GLY A 299 12.07 -16.87 -2.02
N ASN A 300 12.52 -16.55 -0.79
CA ASN A 300 13.63 -17.22 -0.14
C ASN A 300 13.36 -18.74 0.07
N MET A 301 12.15 -19.11 0.48
CA MET A 301 11.77 -20.52 0.62
C MET A 301 11.87 -21.24 -0.73
N ILE A 302 11.35 -20.65 -1.80
CA ILE A 302 11.38 -21.24 -3.16
C ILE A 302 12.84 -21.34 -3.65
N GLY A 303 13.65 -20.30 -3.45
CA GLY A 303 15.09 -20.32 -3.77
C GLY A 303 15.86 -21.43 -3.06
N LYS A 304 15.47 -21.74 -1.81
CA LYS A 304 16.00 -22.87 -1.03
C LYS A 304 15.43 -24.23 -1.41
N GLY A 305 14.63 -24.33 -2.46
CA GLY A 305 14.14 -25.60 -3.00
C GLY A 305 12.74 -26.02 -2.54
N TYR A 306 12.01 -25.18 -1.79
CA TYR A 306 10.59 -25.45 -1.53
C TYR A 306 9.82 -25.35 -2.85
N SER A 307 8.86 -26.24 -3.06
CA SER A 307 7.89 -26.01 -4.13
C SER A 307 7.04 -24.76 -3.82
N VAL A 308 6.55 -24.09 -4.88
CA VAL A 308 5.64 -22.93 -4.71
C VAL A 308 4.46 -23.27 -3.80
N LYS A 309 3.88 -24.48 -3.97
CA LYS A 309 2.76 -24.94 -3.16
C LYS A 309 3.14 -25.15 -1.69
N ALA A 310 4.32 -25.72 -1.41
CA ALA A 310 4.80 -25.91 -0.06
C ALA A 310 5.06 -24.58 0.64
N ALA A 311 5.68 -23.61 -0.06
CA ALA A 311 5.90 -22.27 0.47
C ALA A 311 4.59 -21.54 0.79
N GLN A 312 3.54 -21.70 -0.06
CA GLN A 312 2.22 -21.14 0.22
C GLN A 312 1.55 -21.72 1.46
N ILE A 313 1.69 -23.03 1.69
CA ILE A 313 1.08 -23.72 2.85
C ILE A 313 1.80 -23.32 4.14
N GLU A 314 3.13 -23.23 4.11
CA GLU A 314 3.94 -22.86 5.27
C GLU A 314 3.71 -21.42 5.73
N MET A 315 3.38 -20.53 4.81
CA MET A 315 3.14 -19.13 5.13
C MET A 315 1.74 -18.92 5.72
N SER A 316 1.66 -18.40 6.92
CA SER A 316 0.39 -18.04 7.59
C SER A 316 -0.36 -16.86 6.94
N MET A 317 0.31 -16.10 6.07
CA MET A 317 -0.23 -14.91 5.43
C MET A 317 0.10 -14.88 3.93
N VAL A 318 -0.80 -14.27 3.14
CA VAL A 318 -0.65 -14.17 1.68
C VAL A 318 0.60 -13.35 1.30
N ALA A 319 1.41 -13.89 0.39
CA ALA A 319 2.43 -13.16 -0.35
C ALA A 319 1.77 -12.57 -1.62
N GLU A 320 1.49 -11.28 -1.60
CA GLU A 320 0.78 -10.59 -2.70
C GLU A 320 1.51 -10.72 -4.04
N GLY A 321 2.86 -10.80 -4.02
CA GLY A 321 3.70 -10.96 -5.21
C GLY A 321 3.41 -12.22 -6.02
N TYR A 322 2.86 -13.27 -5.40
CA TYR A 322 2.47 -14.48 -6.11
C TYR A 322 1.35 -14.20 -7.14
N ASN A 323 0.22 -13.67 -6.69
CA ASN A 323 -0.88 -13.34 -7.60
C ASN A 323 -0.50 -12.15 -8.50
N ALA A 324 0.20 -11.15 -7.95
CA ALA A 324 0.64 -9.98 -8.69
C ALA A 324 1.46 -10.35 -9.93
N SER A 325 2.36 -11.34 -9.85
CA SER A 325 3.20 -11.75 -10.99
C SER A 325 2.36 -12.24 -12.17
N LYS A 326 1.30 -13.01 -11.90
CA LYS A 326 0.39 -13.49 -12.96
C LYS A 326 -0.45 -12.36 -13.55
N CYS A 327 -1.04 -11.52 -12.70
CA CYS A 327 -1.85 -10.40 -13.16
C CYS A 327 -1.04 -9.42 -14.00
N MET A 328 0.17 -9.06 -13.55
CA MET A 328 1.06 -8.17 -14.29
C MET A 328 1.53 -8.77 -15.61
N TYR A 329 1.80 -10.06 -15.66
CA TYR A 329 2.09 -10.75 -16.91
C TYR A 329 0.94 -10.62 -17.92
N ILE A 330 -0.32 -10.81 -17.48
CA ILE A 330 -1.51 -10.66 -18.32
C ILE A 330 -1.68 -9.20 -18.77
N ILE A 331 -1.60 -8.25 -17.86
CA ILE A 331 -1.76 -6.81 -18.15
C ILE A 331 -0.68 -6.35 -19.13
N ASN A 332 0.55 -6.80 -18.95
CA ASN A 332 1.65 -6.40 -19.81
C ASN A 332 1.53 -6.90 -21.25
N GLN A 333 0.67 -7.90 -21.55
CA GLN A 333 0.39 -8.30 -22.92
C GLN A 333 -0.20 -7.15 -23.76
N SER A 334 -0.94 -6.23 -23.13
CA SER A 334 -1.50 -5.05 -23.80
C SER A 334 -0.58 -3.83 -23.76
N ILE A 335 0.20 -3.68 -22.69
CA ILE A 335 1.08 -2.52 -22.47
C ILE A 335 2.42 -2.68 -23.20
N GLN A 336 2.91 -3.91 -23.28
CA GLN A 336 4.18 -4.26 -23.94
C GLN A 336 5.39 -3.50 -23.39
N ALA A 337 5.46 -3.33 -22.09
CA ALA A 337 6.65 -2.85 -21.42
C ALA A 337 7.71 -3.96 -21.41
N ASP A 338 8.98 -3.56 -21.49
CA ASP A 338 10.08 -4.49 -21.29
C ASP A 338 10.22 -4.83 -19.81
N MET A 339 9.94 -6.09 -19.45
CA MET A 339 9.83 -6.56 -18.07
C MET A 339 10.52 -7.91 -17.85
N PRO A 340 11.82 -8.02 -18.14
CA PRO A 340 12.53 -9.30 -18.06
C PRO A 340 12.55 -9.90 -16.66
N ILE A 341 12.71 -9.07 -15.61
CA ILE A 341 12.78 -9.53 -14.23
C ILE A 341 11.42 -10.05 -13.76
N ALA A 342 10.35 -9.27 -13.94
CA ALA A 342 9.01 -9.70 -13.54
C ALA A 342 8.54 -10.93 -14.33
N THR A 343 8.90 -11.01 -15.63
CA THR A 343 8.60 -12.18 -16.48
C THR A 343 9.32 -13.44 -16.02
N ALA A 344 10.59 -13.34 -15.65
CA ALA A 344 11.34 -14.48 -15.14
C ALA A 344 10.75 -14.98 -13.80
N ILE A 345 10.36 -14.06 -12.90
CA ILE A 345 9.70 -14.40 -11.64
C ILE A 345 8.35 -15.08 -11.91
N TYR A 346 7.53 -14.56 -12.85
CA TYR A 346 6.29 -15.21 -13.28
C TYR A 346 6.53 -16.65 -13.77
N ASN A 347 7.53 -16.86 -14.62
CA ASN A 347 7.84 -18.18 -15.16
C ASN A 347 8.25 -19.18 -14.06
N ILE A 348 8.99 -18.73 -13.04
CA ILE A 348 9.34 -19.56 -11.87
C ILE A 348 8.07 -19.92 -11.09
N LEU A 349 7.20 -18.96 -10.82
CA LEU A 349 6.05 -19.15 -9.94
C LEU A 349 4.88 -19.92 -10.61
N TRP A 350 4.71 -19.76 -11.93
CA TRP A 350 3.51 -20.22 -12.62
C TRP A 350 3.76 -21.20 -13.78
N GLN A 351 4.96 -21.17 -14.38
CA GLN A 351 5.30 -22.03 -15.54
C GLN A 351 6.24 -23.18 -15.18
N GLY A 352 6.62 -23.31 -13.90
CA GLY A 352 7.48 -24.39 -13.43
C GLY A 352 8.96 -24.26 -13.85
N LEU A 353 9.39 -23.06 -14.28
CA LEU A 353 10.81 -22.79 -14.54
C LEU A 353 11.59 -22.93 -13.23
N SER A 354 12.72 -23.66 -13.25
CA SER A 354 13.54 -23.74 -12.04
C SER A 354 14.10 -22.37 -11.64
N PRO A 355 14.21 -22.06 -10.34
CA PRO A 355 14.76 -20.78 -9.89
C PRO A 355 16.15 -20.49 -10.48
N GLN A 356 17.01 -21.49 -10.59
CA GLN A 356 18.37 -21.37 -11.15
C GLN A 356 18.33 -20.93 -12.63
N LEU A 357 17.47 -21.53 -13.43
CA LEU A 357 17.33 -21.16 -14.86
C LEU A 357 16.72 -19.77 -15.03
N GLY A 358 15.70 -19.43 -14.21
CA GLY A 358 15.11 -18.10 -14.22
C GLY A 358 16.12 -17.01 -13.86
N PHE A 359 16.98 -17.24 -12.88
CA PHE A 359 18.01 -16.27 -12.49
C PHE A 359 19.13 -16.15 -13.52
N LYS A 360 19.51 -17.22 -14.21
CA LYS A 360 20.43 -17.10 -15.37
C LYS A 360 19.87 -16.22 -16.47
N ALA A 361 18.57 -16.27 -16.72
CA ALA A 361 17.94 -15.36 -17.68
C ALA A 361 17.92 -13.91 -17.18
N ILE A 362 17.70 -13.68 -15.86
CA ILE A 362 17.79 -12.35 -15.26
C ILE A 362 19.22 -11.80 -15.41
N GLU A 363 20.24 -12.56 -15.02
CA GLU A 363 21.67 -12.15 -15.11
C GLU A 363 22.06 -11.61 -16.49
N GLN A 364 21.53 -12.18 -17.56
CA GLN A 364 21.81 -11.77 -18.94
C GLN A 364 21.20 -10.40 -19.32
N ASN A 365 20.24 -9.92 -18.53
CA ASN A 365 19.50 -8.69 -18.79
C ASN A 365 19.82 -7.56 -17.79
N LEU A 366 20.64 -7.84 -16.74
CA LEU A 366 21.04 -6.80 -15.79
C LEU A 366 22.16 -5.92 -16.36
N VAL A 367 22.09 -4.62 -16.05
CA VAL A 367 23.08 -3.60 -16.41
C VAL A 367 23.58 -2.86 -15.18
#